data_1cfc4e7f84ab53b81365d3229dd8e050
#
_entry.id   1cfc4e7f84ab53b81365d3229dd8e050
#
_cell.length_a   1.000
_cell.length_b   1.000
_cell.length_c   1.000
_cell.angle_alpha   90.00
_cell.angle_beta   90.00
_cell.angle_gamma   90.00
#
_symmetry.space_group_name_H-M   'P 1'
#
loop_
_entity.id
_entity.type
_entity.pdbx_description
1 polymer ?
#
loop_
_entity_poly.entity_id
_entity_poly.type
_entity_poly.pdbx_seq_one_letter_code
_entity_poly.pdbx_strand_id
1 'polypeptide(L)'
;MTSKQRAYLMSLASNLNPIFQVGKSSLTPELTAAIGESFNNNELIKIGVLKNCFDDPRAIAEMVAERTHSQVVQVIGKKIVLYKPDKDKPKMEKLDEQGKPILDKDGK
;
A
#
# COMPACT_ATOMS: atom_id res chain seq x y z
N MET A 1 3.47 7.29 -10.16
CA MET A 1 2.97 8.09 -9.00
C MET A 1 3.86 9.30 -8.82
N THR A 2 3.28 10.50 -8.76
CA THR A 2 4.04 11.73 -8.52
C THR A 2 4.39 11.87 -7.05
N SER A 3 5.34 12.76 -6.74
CA SER A 3 5.71 13.04 -5.35
C SER A 3 4.54 13.59 -4.55
N LYS A 4 3.69 14.39 -5.17
CA LYS A 4 2.52 14.97 -4.49
C LYS A 4 1.45 13.92 -4.24
N GLN A 5 1.22 13.01 -5.18
CA GLN A 5 0.31 11.90 -4.99
C GLN A 5 0.78 11.02 -3.85
N ARG A 6 2.08 10.72 -3.80
CA ARG A 6 2.67 9.93 -2.74
C ARG A 6 2.51 10.61 -1.38
N ALA A 7 2.77 11.91 -1.32
CA ALA A 7 2.63 12.66 -0.08
C ALA A 7 1.20 12.61 0.46
N TYR A 8 0.21 12.72 -0.43
CA TYR A 8 -1.19 12.63 -0.05
C TYR A 8 -1.51 11.25 0.53
N LEU A 9 -1.07 10.18 -0.16
CA LEU A 9 -1.30 8.81 0.32
C LEU A 9 -0.58 8.55 1.64
N MET A 10 0.62 9.10 1.82
CA MET A 10 1.35 9.00 3.08
C MET A 10 0.58 9.64 4.23
N SER A 11 -0.05 10.78 3.98
CA SER A 11 -0.83 11.47 5.01
C SER A 11 -2.04 10.64 5.42
N LEU A 12 -2.70 9.99 4.47
CA LEU A 12 -3.81 9.08 4.77
C LEU A 12 -3.32 7.86 5.56
N ALA A 13 -2.19 7.31 5.16
CA ALA A 13 -1.64 6.12 5.77
C ALA A 13 -1.16 6.34 7.21
N SER A 14 -0.86 7.59 7.58
CA SER A 14 -0.38 7.89 8.93
C SER A 14 -1.38 7.47 10.02
N ASN A 15 -2.66 7.41 9.68
CA ASN A 15 -3.72 7.01 10.60
C ASN A 15 -4.09 5.54 10.52
N LEU A 16 -3.45 4.79 9.61
CA LEU A 16 -3.72 3.37 9.46
C LEU A 16 -2.86 2.53 10.39
N ASN A 17 -3.43 1.44 10.87
CA ASN A 17 -2.69 0.43 11.60
C ASN A 17 -2.25 -0.67 10.62
N PRO A 18 -1.10 -1.31 10.86
CA PRO A 18 -0.70 -2.44 10.02
C PRO A 18 -1.74 -3.56 10.12
N ILE A 19 -2.19 -4.05 8.97
CA ILE A 19 -3.14 -5.16 8.92
C ILE A 19 -2.47 -6.51 8.70
N PHE A 20 -1.18 -6.50 8.35
CA PHE A 20 -0.37 -7.70 8.23
C PHE A 20 0.98 -7.47 8.90
N GLN A 21 1.57 -8.56 9.40
CA GLN A 21 2.91 -8.54 9.99
C GLN A 21 3.77 -9.57 9.28
N VAL A 22 4.98 -9.17 8.89
CA VAL A 22 5.95 -10.05 8.27
C VAL A 22 6.95 -10.47 9.34
N GLY A 23 6.95 -11.74 9.67
CA GLY A 23 7.77 -12.28 10.76
C GLY A 23 8.96 -13.10 10.29
N LYS A 24 9.33 -14.11 11.09
CA LYS A 24 10.51 -14.93 10.88
C LYS A 24 10.55 -15.63 9.54
N SER A 25 9.40 -16.07 9.04
CA SER A 25 9.31 -16.74 7.73
C SER A 25 9.39 -15.78 6.55
N SER A 26 9.50 -14.48 6.84
CA SER A 26 9.52 -13.45 5.82
C SER A 26 8.26 -13.50 4.95
N LEU A 27 8.36 -13.14 3.67
CA LEU A 27 7.21 -13.13 2.78
C LEU A 27 6.96 -14.54 2.25
N THR A 28 5.79 -15.11 2.59
CA THR A 28 5.39 -16.43 2.12
C THR A 28 4.35 -16.29 1.00
N PRO A 29 4.14 -17.36 0.18
CA PRO A 29 3.06 -17.32 -0.82
C PRO A 29 1.69 -17.09 -0.20
N GLU A 30 1.42 -17.68 0.96
CA GLU A 30 0.15 -17.52 1.67
C GLU A 30 -0.05 -16.08 2.12
N LEU A 31 0.98 -15.45 2.67
CA LEU A 31 0.92 -14.07 3.11
C LEU A 31 0.73 -13.13 1.92
N THR A 32 1.47 -13.39 0.83
CA THR A 32 1.35 -12.61 -0.40
C THR A 32 -0.08 -12.68 -0.95
N ALA A 33 -0.66 -13.87 -0.96
CA ALA A 33 -2.05 -14.04 -1.42
C ALA A 33 -3.03 -13.29 -0.53
N ALA A 34 -2.84 -13.36 0.78
CA ALA A 34 -3.72 -12.65 1.73
C ALA A 34 -3.63 -11.14 1.55
N ILE A 35 -2.42 -10.62 1.33
CA ILE A 35 -2.24 -9.19 1.06
C ILE A 35 -2.95 -8.80 -0.23
N GLY A 36 -2.80 -9.61 -1.29
CA GLY A 36 -3.47 -9.37 -2.55
C GLY A 36 -4.99 -9.33 -2.41
N GLU A 37 -5.55 -10.26 -1.64
CA GLU A 37 -6.99 -10.31 -1.40
C GLU A 37 -7.49 -9.10 -0.60
N SER A 38 -6.65 -8.57 0.30
CA SER A 38 -7.06 -7.43 1.12
C SER A 38 -7.34 -6.18 0.27
N PHE A 39 -6.74 -6.10 -0.91
CA PHE A 39 -6.98 -4.97 -1.82
C PHE A 39 -8.39 -4.97 -2.40
N ASN A 40 -9.14 -6.05 -2.27
CA ASN A 40 -10.55 -6.08 -2.69
C ASN A 40 -11.41 -5.17 -1.83
N ASN A 41 -10.98 -4.92 -0.60
CA ASN A 41 -11.72 -4.09 0.36
C ASN A 41 -10.98 -2.82 0.76
N ASN A 42 -9.69 -2.73 0.46
CA ASN A 42 -8.85 -1.62 0.89
C ASN A 42 -7.90 -1.25 -0.24
N GLU A 43 -7.92 0.00 -0.66
CA GLU A 43 -7.00 0.46 -1.70
C GLU A 43 -5.65 0.86 -1.12
N LEU A 44 -5.62 1.23 0.16
CA LEU A 44 -4.40 1.64 0.86
C LEU A 44 -4.23 0.77 2.11
N ILE A 45 -3.10 0.09 2.21
CA ILE A 45 -2.82 -0.79 3.35
C ILE A 45 -1.43 -0.52 3.90
N LYS A 46 -1.27 -0.86 5.19
CA LYS A 46 0.01 -0.78 5.88
C LYS A 46 0.40 -2.16 6.37
N ILE A 47 1.68 -2.50 6.21
CA ILE A 47 2.25 -3.78 6.63
C ILE A 47 3.39 -3.50 7.60
N GLY A 48 3.45 -4.22 8.70
CA GLY A 48 4.56 -4.15 9.63
C GLY A 48 5.56 -5.27 9.39
N VAL A 49 6.84 -4.97 9.59
CA VAL A 49 7.91 -5.98 9.56
C VAL A 49 8.41 -6.18 10.97
N LEU A 50 8.31 -7.39 11.48
CA LEU A 50 8.67 -7.69 12.86
C LEU A 50 10.20 -7.79 13.04
N LYS A 51 10.65 -7.64 14.27
CA LYS A 51 12.09 -7.68 14.57
C LYS A 51 12.76 -9.00 14.22
N ASN A 52 12.00 -10.09 14.23
CA ASN A 52 12.54 -11.42 13.89
C ASN A 52 12.57 -11.71 12.39
N CYS A 53 12.17 -10.75 11.56
CA CYS A 53 12.34 -10.84 10.12
C CYS A 53 13.67 -10.19 9.75
N PHE A 54 14.54 -10.96 9.09
CA PHE A 54 15.89 -10.49 8.76
C PHE A 54 15.98 -9.89 7.34
N ASP A 55 14.91 -9.97 6.57
CA ASP A 55 14.91 -9.40 5.24
C ASP A 55 14.67 -7.89 5.29
N ASP A 56 15.27 -7.20 4.32
CA ASP A 56 15.13 -5.74 4.21
C ASP A 56 13.68 -5.37 3.92
N PRO A 57 13.06 -4.48 4.72
CA PRO A 57 11.68 -4.04 4.46
C PRO A 57 11.46 -3.51 3.05
N ARG A 58 12.43 -2.79 2.49
CA ARG A 58 12.29 -2.28 1.11
C ARG A 58 12.23 -3.40 0.09
N ALA A 59 13.07 -4.42 0.26
CA ALA A 59 13.05 -5.58 -0.64
C ALA A 59 11.71 -6.31 -0.54
N ILE A 60 11.18 -6.47 0.67
CA ILE A 60 9.87 -7.07 0.89
C ILE A 60 8.79 -6.24 0.21
N ALA A 61 8.82 -4.92 0.37
CA ALA A 61 7.84 -4.02 -0.23
C ALA A 61 7.81 -4.15 -1.75
N GLU A 62 8.98 -4.15 -2.38
CA GLU A 62 9.07 -4.26 -3.83
C GLU A 62 8.55 -5.61 -4.34
N MET A 63 8.87 -6.68 -3.62
CA MET A 63 8.41 -8.02 -3.98
C MET A 63 6.90 -8.15 -3.86
N VAL A 64 6.32 -7.67 -2.77
CA VAL A 64 4.87 -7.72 -2.57
C VAL A 64 4.17 -6.87 -3.63
N ALA A 65 4.68 -5.66 -3.88
CA ALA A 65 4.08 -4.76 -4.87
C ALA A 65 4.05 -5.40 -6.25
N GLU A 66 5.13 -6.04 -6.64
CA GLU A 66 5.20 -6.72 -7.94
C GLU A 66 4.19 -7.86 -8.02
N ARG A 67 4.11 -8.70 -6.99
CA ARG A 67 3.24 -9.89 -6.98
C ARG A 67 1.75 -9.54 -6.87
N THR A 68 1.42 -8.45 -6.19
CA THR A 68 0.02 -8.03 -6.02
C THR A 68 -0.40 -6.95 -7.01
N HIS A 69 0.52 -6.51 -7.86
CA HIS A 69 0.27 -5.42 -8.81
C HIS A 69 -0.14 -4.13 -8.10
N SER A 70 0.49 -3.86 -6.98
CA SER A 70 0.29 -2.63 -6.22
C SER A 70 1.50 -1.72 -6.34
N GLN A 71 1.42 -0.53 -5.75
CA GLN A 71 2.50 0.44 -5.77
C GLN A 71 3.01 0.67 -4.36
N VAL A 72 4.33 0.76 -4.21
CA VAL A 72 4.93 1.12 -2.93
C VAL A 72 4.80 2.62 -2.74
N VAL A 73 4.06 3.01 -1.70
CA VAL A 73 3.89 4.42 -1.35
C VAL A 73 5.05 4.88 -0.47
N GLN A 74 5.37 4.08 0.54
CA GLN A 74 6.38 4.45 1.52
C GLN A 74 6.95 3.21 2.20
N VAL A 75 8.22 3.24 2.49
CA VAL A 75 8.86 2.30 3.42
C VAL A 75 9.57 3.16 4.46
N ILE A 76 9.10 3.11 5.70
CA ILE A 76 9.67 3.90 6.78
C ILE A 76 9.92 2.98 7.97
N GLY A 77 11.20 2.85 8.34
CA GLY A 77 11.59 1.90 9.37
C GLY A 77 11.14 0.51 8.98
N LYS A 78 10.31 -0.09 9.82
CA LYS A 78 9.75 -1.43 9.61
C LYS A 78 8.27 -1.39 9.22
N LYS A 79 7.82 -0.30 8.59
CA LYS A 79 6.46 -0.15 8.10
C LYS A 79 6.48 0.04 6.60
N ILE A 80 5.55 -0.60 5.93
CA ILE A 80 5.40 -0.55 4.46
C ILE A 80 3.98 -0.09 4.16
N VAL A 81 3.84 0.87 3.24
CA VAL A 81 2.54 1.35 2.77
C VAL A 81 2.41 1.03 1.29
N LEU A 82 1.33 0.34 0.94
CA LEU A 82 1.04 -0.06 -0.43
C LEU A 82 -0.30 0.51 -0.88
N TYR A 83 -0.40 0.84 -2.17
CA TYR A 83 -1.61 1.38 -2.77
C TYR A 83 -1.96 0.62 -4.04
N LYS A 84 -3.21 0.21 -4.15
CA LYS A 84 -3.75 -0.41 -5.36
C LYS A 84 -5.19 0.04 -5.54
N PRO A 85 -5.48 0.90 -6.53
CA PRO A 85 -6.85 1.33 -6.77
C PRO A 85 -7.70 0.16 -7.28
N ASP A 86 -8.96 0.13 -6.85
CA ASP A 86 -9.93 -0.85 -7.35
C ASP A 86 -10.22 -0.50 -8.80
N LYS A 87 -10.17 -1.50 -9.68
CA LYS A 87 -10.37 -1.29 -11.12
C LYS A 87 -11.81 -0.96 -11.47
N ASP A 88 -12.74 -1.61 -10.78
CA ASP A 88 -14.16 -1.50 -11.15
C ASP A 88 -14.88 -0.42 -10.38
N LYS A 89 -14.62 -0.31 -9.09
CA LYS A 89 -15.29 0.66 -8.21
C LYS A 89 -14.27 1.25 -7.25
N PRO A 90 -13.47 2.23 -7.69
CA PRO A 90 -12.49 2.84 -6.80
C PRO A 90 -13.16 3.40 -5.55
N LYS A 91 -12.68 2.99 -4.39
CA LYS A 91 -13.19 3.46 -3.09
C LYS A 91 -12.53 4.75 -2.67
N MET A 92 -11.31 4.98 -3.14
CA MET A 92 -10.61 6.24 -2.98
C MET A 92 -10.70 7.00 -4.28
N GLU A 93 -10.76 8.31 -4.20
CA GLU A 93 -10.75 9.15 -5.39
C GLU A 93 -9.39 9.06 -6.07
N LYS A 94 -9.40 9.09 -7.40
CA LYS A 94 -8.16 9.12 -8.17
C LYS A 94 -7.43 10.41 -7.86
N LEU A 95 -6.11 10.35 -7.90
CA LEU A 95 -5.28 11.50 -7.64
C LEU A 95 -4.77 12.10 -8.94
N ASP A 96 -4.79 13.43 -9.04
CA ASP A 96 -4.18 14.13 -10.14
C ASP A 96 -2.66 14.23 -9.95
N GLU A 97 -1.98 14.91 -10.88
CA GLU A 97 -0.52 15.06 -10.82
C GLU A 97 -0.06 15.86 -9.62
N GLN A 98 -0.96 16.65 -9.03
CA GLN A 98 -0.66 17.46 -7.85
C GLN A 98 -0.84 16.68 -6.55
N GLY A 99 -1.33 15.44 -6.63
CA GLY A 99 -1.61 14.63 -5.45
C GLY A 99 -2.95 14.91 -4.82
N LYS A 100 -3.81 15.64 -5.50
CA LYS A 100 -5.15 15.95 -5.00
C LYS A 100 -6.18 15.03 -5.66
N PRO A 101 -7.29 14.73 -4.96
CA PRO A 101 -8.34 13.94 -5.56
C PRO A 101 -8.87 14.58 -6.84
N ILE A 102 -9.09 13.75 -7.85
CA ILE A 102 -9.70 14.19 -9.10
C ILE A 102 -11.20 14.13 -8.91
N LEU A 103 -11.86 15.27 -9.05
CA LEU A 103 -13.32 15.33 -8.97
C LEU A 103 -13.91 14.81 -10.28
N ASP A 104 -15.10 14.21 -10.20
CA ASP A 104 -15.82 13.81 -11.41
C ASP A 104 -16.33 15.07 -12.12
N LYS A 105 -17.00 14.88 -13.28
CA LYS A 105 -17.44 16.03 -14.06
C LYS A 105 -18.51 16.89 -13.36
N ASP A 106 -19.12 16.40 -12.29
CA ASP A 106 -20.06 17.17 -11.49
C ASP A 106 -19.35 17.91 -10.36
N GLY A 107 -18.04 17.79 -10.24
CA GLY A 107 -17.26 18.41 -9.19
C GLY A 107 -17.35 17.69 -7.86
N LYS A 108 -17.68 16.43 -7.87
CA LYS A 108 -17.89 15.63 -6.64
C LYS A 108 -16.72 14.74 -6.32
#